data_24bbed2ae97ea25edb4d939550ca0845
#
_entry.id   24bbed2ae97ea25edb4d939550ca0845
#
_cell.length_a   1.000
_cell.length_b   1.000
_cell.length_c   1.000
_cell.angle_alpha   90.00
_cell.angle_beta   90.00
_cell.angle_gamma   90.00
#
_symmetry.space_group_name_H-M   'P 1'
#
loop_
_entity.id
_entity.type
_entity.pdbx_description
1 polymer ?
#
loop_
_entity_poly.entity_id
_entity_poly.type
_entity_poly.pdbx_seq_one_letter_code
_entity_poly.pdbx_strand_id
1 'polypeptide(L)'
;PQFSDNTLEQLVEFGPPLLFICVPTPIADDGSCDTTIAKEVLTELDRLQYKGVCVIKSTIIPDYLHEFKKEFDLKIVYNPEFLTESNANEDFKNPPFQVFGGKWRDCEVVEKAYLRHSSVKIVPTFKVDLTTASLLKYTINSWLATKVTFFNELKVLHELGSSMVSWEQFTDMLSRDERIGKTHMQVPGPDGKKGFGGHCFP
;
A
#
# COMPACT_ATOMS: atom_id res chain seq x y z
N PRO A 1 -19.11 8.21 5.54
CA PRO A 1 -18.25 9.22 4.96
C PRO A 1 -19.07 10.08 4.03
N GLN A 2 -19.06 11.40 4.26
CA GLN A 2 -19.68 12.34 3.35
C GLN A 2 -18.72 12.46 2.15
N PHE A 3 -19.11 11.93 1.00
CA PHE A 3 -18.43 12.23 -0.26
C PHE A 3 -18.74 13.69 -0.60
N SER A 4 -17.72 14.46 -0.91
CA SER A 4 -17.88 15.83 -1.37
C SER A 4 -18.00 15.82 -2.88
N ASP A 5 -18.97 16.56 -3.42
CA ASP A 5 -19.13 16.78 -4.86
C ASP A 5 -18.21 17.89 -5.40
N ASN A 6 -17.17 18.29 -4.62
CA ASN A 6 -16.23 19.32 -5.03
C ASN A 6 -15.36 18.84 -6.19
N THR A 7 -15.13 19.73 -7.15
CA THR A 7 -14.22 19.49 -8.27
C THR A 7 -12.75 19.72 -7.85
N LEU A 8 -11.80 19.25 -8.66
CA LEU A 8 -10.38 19.54 -8.42
C LEU A 8 -10.05 21.04 -8.49
N GLU A 9 -10.73 21.80 -9.35
CA GLU A 9 -10.60 23.25 -9.40
C GLU A 9 -10.95 23.91 -8.06
N GLN A 10 -12.10 23.54 -7.50
CA GLN A 10 -12.53 24.07 -6.21
C GLN A 10 -11.56 23.70 -5.08
N LEU A 11 -11.00 22.48 -5.12
CA LEU A 11 -9.98 22.06 -4.15
C LEU A 11 -8.69 22.86 -4.31
N VAL A 12 -8.25 23.09 -5.53
CA VAL A 12 -7.02 23.87 -5.79
C VAL A 12 -7.23 25.35 -5.42
N GLU A 13 -8.41 25.91 -5.70
CA GLU A 13 -8.78 27.29 -5.28
C GLU A 13 -8.77 27.44 -3.76
N PHE A 14 -9.27 26.42 -3.03
CA PHE A 14 -9.20 26.38 -1.56
C PHE A 14 -7.75 26.36 -1.05
N GLY A 15 -6.80 25.86 -1.84
CA GLY A 15 -5.37 25.87 -1.56
C GLY A 15 -4.92 24.97 -0.40
N PRO A 16 -5.38 23.70 -0.28
CA PRO A 16 -4.92 22.84 0.80
C PRO A 16 -3.40 22.62 0.69
N PRO A 17 -2.67 22.54 1.81
CA PRO A 17 -1.23 22.28 1.78
C PRO A 17 -0.89 20.85 1.32
N LEU A 18 -1.83 19.91 1.47
CA LEU A 18 -1.71 18.49 1.10
C LEU A 18 -2.96 18.05 0.38
N LEU A 19 -2.77 17.20 -0.64
CA LEU A 19 -3.84 16.50 -1.34
C LEU A 19 -3.47 15.02 -1.43
N PHE A 20 -4.29 14.14 -0.84
CA PHE A 20 -4.08 12.71 -0.87
C PHE A 20 -4.76 12.10 -2.09
N ILE A 21 -3.99 11.37 -2.89
CA ILE A 21 -4.45 10.66 -4.09
C ILE A 21 -4.56 9.18 -3.74
N CYS A 22 -5.81 8.71 -3.62
CA CYS A 22 -6.16 7.35 -3.20
C CYS A 22 -7.07 6.70 -4.26
N VAL A 23 -6.64 6.73 -5.50
CA VAL A 23 -7.40 6.20 -6.65
C VAL A 23 -7.04 4.73 -6.90
N PRO A 24 -7.94 3.93 -7.50
CA PRO A 24 -7.61 2.56 -7.89
C PRO A 24 -6.53 2.54 -8.98
N THR A 25 -5.69 1.51 -8.90
CA THR A 25 -4.67 1.17 -9.90
C THR A 25 -4.84 -0.31 -10.27
N PRO A 26 -5.85 -0.64 -11.10
CA PRO A 26 -6.19 -2.03 -11.40
C PRO A 26 -5.13 -2.70 -12.26
N ILE A 27 -5.25 -4.03 -12.41
CA ILE A 27 -4.46 -4.79 -13.38
C ILE A 27 -5.03 -4.50 -14.77
N ALA A 28 -4.15 -4.13 -15.70
CA ALA A 28 -4.46 -4.04 -17.12
C ALA A 28 -4.50 -5.44 -17.77
N ASP A 29 -5.02 -5.52 -19.00
CA ASP A 29 -5.16 -6.80 -19.73
C ASP A 29 -3.82 -7.52 -19.97
N ASP A 30 -2.71 -6.79 -20.02
CA ASP A 30 -1.35 -7.32 -20.18
C ASP A 30 -0.69 -7.69 -18.84
N GLY A 31 -1.39 -7.54 -17.72
CA GLY A 31 -0.90 -7.81 -16.38
C GLY A 31 -0.11 -6.66 -15.75
N SER A 32 0.00 -5.51 -16.42
CA SER A 32 0.65 -4.33 -15.86
C SER A 32 -0.27 -3.57 -14.89
N CYS A 33 0.32 -2.68 -14.09
CA CYS A 33 -0.42 -1.76 -13.23
C CYS A 33 -0.98 -0.60 -14.06
N ASP A 34 -2.30 -0.49 -14.16
CA ASP A 34 -2.94 0.66 -14.82
C ASP A 34 -2.95 1.89 -13.90
N THR A 35 -2.15 2.87 -14.26
CA THR A 35 -2.01 4.13 -13.54
C THR A 35 -2.76 5.30 -14.19
N THR A 36 -3.62 5.03 -15.17
CA THR A 36 -4.32 6.05 -15.98
C THR A 36 -5.05 7.06 -15.10
N ILE A 37 -5.85 6.59 -14.13
CA ILE A 37 -6.61 7.47 -13.24
C ILE A 37 -5.67 8.36 -12.40
N ALA A 38 -4.59 7.79 -11.88
CA ALA A 38 -3.61 8.56 -11.10
C ALA A 38 -2.92 9.62 -11.96
N LYS A 39 -2.58 9.28 -13.20
CA LYS A 39 -1.98 10.20 -14.15
C LYS A 39 -2.94 11.33 -14.55
N GLU A 40 -4.21 11.03 -14.79
CA GLU A 40 -5.24 12.04 -15.08
C GLU A 40 -5.39 13.05 -13.93
N VAL A 41 -5.44 12.58 -12.68
CA VAL A 41 -5.50 13.47 -11.51
C VAL A 41 -4.26 14.37 -11.43
N LEU A 42 -3.06 13.82 -11.65
CA LEU A 42 -1.83 14.60 -11.63
C LEU A 42 -1.77 15.61 -12.78
N THR A 43 -2.21 15.22 -13.97
CA THR A 43 -2.30 16.11 -15.14
C THR A 43 -3.19 17.31 -14.85
N GLU A 44 -4.34 17.07 -14.23
CA GLU A 44 -5.26 18.16 -13.91
C GLU A 44 -4.72 19.07 -12.80
N LEU A 45 -4.08 18.51 -11.76
CA LEU A 45 -3.43 19.29 -10.71
C LEU A 45 -2.28 20.14 -11.25
N ASP A 46 -1.52 19.62 -12.20
CA ASP A 46 -0.44 20.37 -12.87
C ASP A 46 -0.99 21.50 -13.73
N ARG A 47 -2.04 21.23 -14.54
CA ARG A 47 -2.77 22.24 -15.32
C ARG A 47 -3.31 23.36 -14.43
N LEU A 48 -3.83 23.04 -13.26
CA LEU A 48 -4.34 23.98 -12.26
C LEU A 48 -3.23 24.66 -11.44
N GLN A 49 -1.97 24.31 -11.70
CA GLN A 49 -0.78 24.85 -11.00
C GLN A 49 -0.86 24.67 -9.47
N TYR A 50 -1.33 23.52 -8.98
CA TYR A 50 -1.39 23.21 -7.58
C TYR A 50 -0.02 23.37 -6.90
N LYS A 51 0.04 24.08 -5.79
CA LYS A 51 1.32 24.41 -5.10
C LYS A 51 1.57 23.61 -3.82
N GLY A 52 0.57 22.87 -3.36
CA GLY A 52 0.70 21.97 -2.21
C GLY A 52 1.46 20.67 -2.56
N VAL A 53 1.46 19.71 -1.66
CA VAL A 53 2.08 18.40 -1.86
C VAL A 53 1.03 17.38 -2.26
N CYS A 54 1.23 16.72 -3.41
CA CYS A 54 0.46 15.58 -3.86
C CYS A 54 1.00 14.31 -3.15
N VAL A 55 0.20 13.73 -2.27
CA VAL A 55 0.55 12.51 -1.54
C VAL A 55 -0.14 11.32 -2.21
N ILE A 56 0.62 10.52 -2.94
CA ILE A 56 0.11 9.33 -3.62
C ILE A 56 0.10 8.17 -2.63
N LYS A 57 -1.09 7.60 -2.42
CA LYS A 57 -1.34 6.42 -1.58
C LYS A 57 -1.56 5.15 -2.39
N SER A 58 -2.00 5.30 -3.64
CA SER A 58 -2.23 4.19 -4.57
C SER A 58 -0.96 3.39 -4.82
N THR A 59 -1.08 2.09 -5.03
CA THR A 59 0.07 1.23 -5.34
C THR A 59 0.56 1.51 -6.76
N ILE A 60 1.78 2.03 -6.89
CA ILE A 60 2.38 2.43 -8.18
C ILE A 60 3.83 1.95 -8.24
N ILE A 61 4.22 1.33 -9.35
CA ILE A 61 5.58 0.84 -9.57
C ILE A 61 6.59 2.00 -9.69
N PRO A 62 7.89 1.77 -9.40
CA PRO A 62 8.91 2.82 -9.40
C PRO A 62 8.99 3.61 -10.71
N ASP A 63 8.88 2.94 -11.86
CA ASP A 63 9.03 3.55 -13.17
C ASP A 63 7.97 4.62 -13.43
N TYR A 64 6.69 4.35 -13.13
CA TYR A 64 5.63 5.34 -13.26
C TYR A 64 5.79 6.51 -12.29
N LEU A 65 6.26 6.29 -11.06
CA LEU A 65 6.57 7.40 -10.15
C LEU A 65 7.69 8.29 -10.66
N HIS A 66 8.68 7.71 -11.35
CA HIS A 66 9.74 8.46 -12.02
C HIS A 66 9.22 9.24 -13.21
N GLU A 67 8.36 8.65 -14.03
CA GLU A 67 7.70 9.33 -15.14
C GLU A 67 6.89 10.53 -14.65
N PHE A 68 6.04 10.34 -13.66
CA PHE A 68 5.25 11.43 -13.04
C PHE A 68 6.14 12.56 -12.54
N LYS A 69 7.27 12.21 -11.89
CA LYS A 69 8.21 13.21 -11.38
C LYS A 69 8.93 13.99 -12.48
N LYS A 70 9.10 13.42 -13.67
CA LYS A 70 9.67 14.11 -14.84
C LYS A 70 8.64 14.91 -15.61
N GLU A 71 7.42 14.40 -15.71
CA GLU A 71 6.35 14.96 -16.53
C GLU A 71 5.68 16.18 -15.89
N PHE A 72 5.49 16.15 -14.54
CA PHE A 72 4.73 17.16 -13.81
C PHE A 72 5.60 18.07 -12.93
N ASP A 73 5.31 19.38 -12.92
CA ASP A 73 5.92 20.35 -12.00
C ASP A 73 5.20 20.36 -10.63
N LEU A 74 4.99 19.17 -10.09
CA LEU A 74 4.30 18.95 -8.81
C LEU A 74 5.27 18.49 -7.72
N LYS A 75 4.92 18.81 -6.47
CA LYS A 75 5.57 18.24 -5.29
C LYS A 75 4.92 16.88 -5.02
N ILE A 76 5.57 15.80 -5.38
CA ILE A 76 5.06 14.44 -5.24
C ILE A 76 5.74 13.77 -4.04
N VAL A 77 4.92 13.22 -3.14
CA VAL A 77 5.34 12.29 -2.08
C VAL A 77 4.57 10.99 -2.26
N TYR A 78 5.28 9.89 -2.31
CA TYR A 78 4.70 8.55 -2.29
C TYR A 78 4.64 8.04 -0.85
N ASN A 79 3.44 7.75 -0.37
CA ASN A 79 3.22 7.20 0.96
C ASN A 79 2.36 5.94 0.86
N PRO A 80 2.96 4.79 0.50
CA PRO A 80 2.24 3.54 0.39
C PRO A 80 1.59 3.14 1.72
N GLU A 81 0.54 2.35 1.64
CA GLU A 81 -0.14 1.77 2.79
C GLU A 81 0.22 0.28 2.95
N PHE A 82 0.14 -0.24 4.17
CA PHE A 82 0.42 -1.63 4.52
C PHE A 82 -0.72 -2.22 5.36
N LEU A 83 -1.95 -1.83 5.01
CA LEU A 83 -3.16 -2.21 5.73
C LEU A 83 -3.60 -3.62 5.36
N THR A 84 -4.17 -4.34 6.33
CA THR A 84 -4.92 -5.55 6.04
C THR A 84 -6.39 -5.20 5.85
N GLU A 85 -7.05 -5.79 4.85
CA GLU A 85 -8.43 -5.46 4.49
C GLU A 85 -9.39 -5.62 5.67
N SER A 86 -9.22 -6.68 6.47
CA SER A 86 -10.07 -6.97 7.63
C SER A 86 -9.81 -6.07 8.85
N ASN A 87 -8.68 -5.33 8.91
CA ASN A 87 -8.27 -4.56 10.08
C ASN A 87 -7.76 -3.15 9.75
N ALA A 88 -8.15 -2.62 8.61
CA ALA A 88 -7.59 -1.40 8.02
C ALA A 88 -7.54 -0.19 8.99
N ASN A 89 -8.58 0.02 9.79
CA ASN A 89 -8.64 1.14 10.72
C ASN A 89 -7.61 1.02 11.85
N GLU A 90 -7.41 -0.16 12.41
CA GLU A 90 -6.44 -0.36 13.48
C GLU A 90 -5.00 -0.40 12.94
N ASP A 91 -4.79 -0.99 11.77
CA ASP A 91 -3.50 -0.97 11.09
C ASP A 91 -3.08 0.45 10.71
N PHE A 92 -4.05 1.30 10.30
CA PHE A 92 -3.79 2.71 10.04
C PHE A 92 -3.36 3.46 11.30
N LYS A 93 -4.04 3.22 12.44
CA LYS A 93 -3.69 3.89 13.71
C LYS A 93 -2.39 3.38 14.33
N ASN A 94 -2.09 2.10 14.12
CA ASN A 94 -0.97 1.39 14.74
C ASN A 94 -0.03 0.75 13.71
N PRO A 95 0.47 1.49 12.71
CA PRO A 95 1.39 0.92 11.73
C PRO A 95 2.70 0.53 12.42
N PRO A 96 3.42 -0.50 11.95
CA PRO A 96 4.73 -0.85 12.49
C PRO A 96 5.80 0.20 12.14
N PHE A 97 5.62 0.92 11.06
CA PHE A 97 6.46 2.03 10.60
C PHE A 97 5.69 2.88 9.58
N GLN A 98 6.26 4.03 9.23
CA GLN A 98 5.82 4.85 8.11
C GLN A 98 6.95 5.07 7.11
N VAL A 99 6.62 5.16 5.82
CA VAL A 99 7.57 5.53 4.78
C VAL A 99 7.00 6.63 3.89
N PHE A 100 7.83 7.63 3.63
CA PHE A 100 7.54 8.74 2.72
C PHE A 100 8.65 8.82 1.68
N GLY A 101 8.29 8.58 0.41
CA GLY A 101 9.19 8.66 -0.73
C GLY A 101 9.07 10.01 -1.43
N GLY A 102 10.16 10.74 -1.60
CA GLY A 102 10.15 12.02 -2.29
C GLY A 102 11.25 12.97 -1.83
N LYS A 103 11.08 14.27 -2.12
CA LYS A 103 12.00 15.27 -1.57
C LYS A 103 11.83 15.38 -0.07
N TRP A 104 12.93 15.41 0.67
CA TRP A 104 12.95 15.45 2.14
C TRP A 104 11.98 16.49 2.74
N ARG A 105 12.02 17.72 2.23
CA ARG A 105 11.16 18.81 2.72
C ARG A 105 9.67 18.53 2.54
N ASP A 106 9.30 17.93 1.40
CA ASP A 106 7.90 17.59 1.11
C ASP A 106 7.44 16.43 2.01
N CYS A 107 8.31 15.43 2.24
CA CYS A 107 8.06 14.34 3.20
C CYS A 107 7.86 14.84 4.62
N GLU A 108 8.63 15.85 5.07
CA GLU A 108 8.44 16.48 6.40
C GLU A 108 7.07 17.16 6.54
N VAL A 109 6.55 17.77 5.47
CA VAL A 109 5.22 18.39 5.49
C VAL A 109 4.16 17.32 5.72
N VAL A 110 4.25 16.19 5.02
CA VAL A 110 3.33 15.05 5.17
C VAL A 110 3.41 14.46 6.58
N GLU A 111 4.62 14.17 7.07
CA GLU A 111 4.83 13.63 8.41
C GLU A 111 4.22 14.53 9.48
N LYS A 112 4.46 15.85 9.41
CA LYS A 112 3.88 16.83 10.36
C LYS A 112 2.36 16.85 10.31
N ALA A 113 1.75 16.63 9.13
CA ALA A 113 0.30 16.54 9.01
C ALA A 113 -0.23 15.28 9.70
N TYR A 114 0.41 14.11 9.52
CA TYR A 114 0.05 12.91 10.25
C TYR A 114 0.14 13.09 11.77
N LEU A 115 1.24 13.65 12.25
CA LEU A 115 1.45 13.86 13.69
C LEU A 115 0.44 14.85 14.33
N ARG A 116 -0.04 15.84 13.57
CA ARG A 116 -0.91 16.90 14.11
C ARG A 116 -2.40 16.61 13.90
N HIS A 117 -2.77 15.91 12.84
CA HIS A 117 -4.14 15.83 12.36
C HIS A 117 -4.66 14.42 12.21
N SER A 118 -3.89 13.40 12.59
CA SER A 118 -4.34 12.01 12.55
C SER A 118 -4.21 11.33 13.92
N SER A 119 -4.84 10.16 14.05
CA SER A 119 -4.73 9.28 15.21
C SER A 119 -3.60 8.26 15.10
N VAL A 120 -2.73 8.40 14.11
CA VAL A 120 -1.60 7.49 13.90
C VAL A 120 -0.60 7.63 15.04
N LYS A 121 -0.20 6.51 15.63
CA LYS A 121 0.84 6.48 16.66
C LYS A 121 2.19 6.95 16.11
N ILE A 122 3.00 7.52 16.97
CA ILE A 122 4.40 7.82 16.66
C ILE A 122 5.15 6.51 16.53
N VAL A 123 5.68 6.25 15.33
CA VAL A 123 6.40 5.02 14.95
C VAL A 123 7.68 5.38 14.20
N PRO A 124 8.61 4.44 14.01
CA PRO A 124 9.75 4.66 13.13
C PRO A 124 9.29 5.15 11.76
N THR A 125 9.83 6.29 11.33
CA THR A 125 9.45 6.94 10.07
C THR A 125 10.66 7.09 9.17
N PHE A 126 10.54 6.62 7.93
CA PHE A 126 11.61 6.63 6.95
C PHE A 126 11.27 7.62 5.82
N LYS A 127 12.18 8.56 5.57
CA LYS A 127 12.11 9.47 4.42
C LYS A 127 13.15 9.01 3.41
N VAL A 128 12.69 8.60 2.25
CA VAL A 128 13.50 7.96 1.20
C VAL A 128 13.14 8.54 -0.16
N ASP A 129 13.80 8.08 -1.21
CA ASP A 129 13.39 8.40 -2.58
C ASP A 129 12.12 7.63 -3.00
N LEU A 130 11.52 8.03 -4.14
CA LEU A 130 10.30 7.42 -4.67
C LEU A 130 10.49 5.93 -4.97
N THR A 131 11.63 5.56 -5.55
CA THR A 131 11.96 4.18 -5.91
C THR A 131 12.01 3.29 -4.68
N THR A 132 12.75 3.71 -3.65
CA THR A 132 12.90 2.94 -2.42
C THR A 132 11.54 2.72 -1.73
N ALA A 133 10.70 3.76 -1.66
CA ALA A 133 9.37 3.63 -1.06
C ALA A 133 8.46 2.67 -1.85
N SER A 134 8.51 2.72 -3.18
CA SER A 134 7.73 1.83 -4.04
C SER A 134 8.25 0.40 -4.00
N LEU A 135 9.56 0.19 -4.09
CA LEU A 135 10.15 -1.14 -3.97
C LEU A 135 9.83 -1.79 -2.63
N LEU A 136 9.85 -1.01 -1.53
CA LEU A 136 9.47 -1.52 -0.21
C LEU A 136 8.02 -2.04 -0.22
N LYS A 137 7.08 -1.30 -0.80
CA LYS A 137 5.67 -1.72 -0.92
C LYS A 137 5.55 -3.02 -1.72
N TYR A 138 6.14 -3.06 -2.91
CA TYR A 138 6.08 -4.25 -3.77
C TYR A 138 6.79 -5.46 -3.16
N THR A 139 7.93 -5.25 -2.51
CA THR A 139 8.66 -6.34 -1.86
C THR A 139 7.82 -6.99 -0.76
N ILE A 140 7.17 -6.18 0.09
CA ILE A 140 6.32 -6.70 1.16
C ILE A 140 5.13 -7.46 0.56
N ASN A 141 4.41 -6.88 -0.41
CA ASN A 141 3.26 -7.54 -1.03
C ASN A 141 3.67 -8.85 -1.73
N SER A 142 4.75 -8.84 -2.52
CA SER A 142 5.24 -10.02 -3.24
C SER A 142 5.71 -11.11 -2.27
N TRP A 143 6.37 -10.74 -1.17
CA TRP A 143 6.75 -11.69 -0.13
C TRP A 143 5.53 -12.35 0.50
N LEU A 144 4.50 -11.56 0.85
CA LEU A 144 3.28 -12.10 1.44
C LEU A 144 2.51 -13.00 0.47
N ALA A 145 2.42 -12.63 -0.82
CA ALA A 145 1.84 -13.46 -1.86
C ALA A 145 2.60 -14.79 -2.03
N THR A 146 3.95 -14.73 -2.03
CA THR A 146 4.81 -15.91 -2.06
C THR A 146 4.56 -16.82 -0.85
N LYS A 147 4.42 -16.23 0.33
CA LYS A 147 4.12 -16.97 1.56
C LYS A 147 2.78 -17.68 1.47
N VAL A 148 1.73 -17.01 0.98
CA VAL A 148 0.41 -17.65 0.74
C VAL A 148 0.55 -18.83 -0.21
N THR A 149 1.23 -18.66 -1.34
CA THR A 149 1.45 -19.72 -2.32
C THR A 149 2.18 -20.93 -1.70
N PHE A 150 3.26 -20.65 -0.97
CA PHE A 150 4.02 -21.69 -0.27
C PHE A 150 3.15 -22.50 0.70
N PHE A 151 2.32 -21.83 1.51
CA PHE A 151 1.44 -22.53 2.46
C PHE A 151 0.30 -23.27 1.78
N ASN A 152 -0.17 -22.84 0.61
CA ASN A 152 -1.13 -23.61 -0.17
C ASN A 152 -0.54 -24.94 -0.65
N GLU A 153 0.69 -24.93 -1.17
CA GLU A 153 1.40 -26.16 -1.58
C GLU A 153 1.74 -27.06 -0.38
N LEU A 154 2.21 -26.46 0.70
CA LEU A 154 2.53 -27.18 1.93
C LEU A 154 1.30 -27.88 2.53
N LYS A 155 0.11 -27.29 2.41
CA LYS A 155 -1.12 -27.94 2.87
C LYS A 155 -1.42 -29.21 2.07
N VAL A 156 -1.20 -29.20 0.77
CA VAL A 156 -1.35 -30.42 -0.05
C VAL A 156 -0.43 -31.52 0.44
N LEU A 157 0.84 -31.21 0.72
CA LEU A 157 1.79 -32.17 1.26
C LEU A 157 1.39 -32.67 2.66
N HIS A 158 0.88 -31.79 3.51
CA HIS A 158 0.38 -32.15 4.84
C HIS A 158 -0.80 -33.13 4.77
N GLU A 159 -1.74 -32.92 3.83
CA GLU A 159 -2.89 -33.77 3.61
C GLU A 159 -2.48 -35.14 3.06
N LEU A 160 -1.50 -35.19 2.15
CA LEU A 160 -0.97 -36.44 1.58
C LEU A 160 -0.09 -37.22 2.56
N GLY A 161 0.58 -36.54 3.48
CA GLY A 161 1.57 -37.11 4.39
C GLY A 161 0.99 -37.89 5.59
N SER A 162 -0.33 -38.09 5.67
CA SER A 162 -0.99 -38.77 6.81
C SER A 162 -0.64 -38.15 8.17
N SER A 163 -0.55 -36.83 8.23
CA SER A 163 -0.26 -36.11 9.47
C SER A 163 -1.30 -36.42 10.56
N MET A 164 -0.85 -36.63 11.78
CA MET A 164 -1.71 -36.91 12.95
C MET A 164 -2.31 -35.63 13.57
N VAL A 165 -1.87 -34.44 13.14
CA VAL A 165 -2.36 -33.15 13.63
C VAL A 165 -3.12 -32.41 12.54
N SER A 166 -4.05 -31.55 12.93
CA SER A 166 -4.77 -30.70 11.98
C SER A 166 -3.84 -29.65 11.35
N TRP A 167 -4.28 -29.08 10.23
CA TRP A 167 -3.56 -28.00 9.56
C TRP A 167 -3.36 -26.79 10.51
N GLU A 168 -4.37 -26.44 11.28
CA GLU A 168 -4.36 -25.34 12.23
C GLU A 168 -3.34 -25.60 13.35
N GLN A 169 -3.28 -26.82 13.89
CA GLN A 169 -2.28 -27.21 14.88
C GLN A 169 -0.87 -27.16 14.30
N PHE A 170 -0.70 -27.65 13.07
CA PHE A 170 0.59 -27.62 12.38
C PHE A 170 1.09 -26.19 12.15
N THR A 171 0.22 -25.30 11.65
CA THR A 171 0.58 -23.89 11.43
C THR A 171 0.77 -23.13 12.73
N ASP A 172 0.05 -23.45 13.82
CA ASP A 172 0.33 -22.88 15.14
C ASP A 172 1.74 -23.25 15.64
N MET A 173 2.15 -24.50 15.49
CA MET A 173 3.51 -24.92 15.82
C MET A 173 4.57 -24.16 15.00
N LEU A 174 4.37 -24.05 13.68
CA LEU A 174 5.28 -23.29 12.80
C LEU A 174 5.35 -21.81 13.20
N SER A 175 4.25 -21.24 13.64
CA SER A 175 4.17 -19.82 14.02
C SER A 175 4.98 -19.48 15.28
N ARG A 176 5.42 -20.49 16.05
CA ARG A 176 6.30 -20.29 17.21
C ARG A 176 7.72 -19.90 16.81
N ASP A 177 8.13 -20.22 15.58
CA ASP A 177 9.35 -19.66 15.02
C ASP A 177 9.07 -18.25 14.47
N GLU A 178 9.62 -17.23 15.15
CA GLU A 178 9.40 -15.81 14.80
C GLU A 178 9.87 -15.48 13.38
N ARG A 179 10.81 -16.24 12.82
CA ARG A 179 11.28 -16.07 11.44
C ARG A 179 10.20 -16.41 10.41
N ILE A 180 9.25 -17.29 10.77
CA ILE A 180 8.09 -17.65 9.95
C ILE A 180 6.95 -16.66 10.21
N GLY A 181 6.66 -16.35 11.46
CA GLY A 181 5.57 -15.46 11.88
C GLY A 181 4.18 -16.07 11.66
N LYS A 182 3.16 -15.38 12.16
CA LYS A 182 1.79 -15.93 12.30
C LYS A 182 0.86 -15.68 11.11
N THR A 183 1.17 -14.73 10.24
CA THR A 183 0.26 -14.26 9.20
C THR A 183 0.39 -15.06 7.90
N HIS A 184 -0.66 -15.06 7.07
CA HIS A 184 -0.67 -15.58 5.70
C HIS A 184 -0.39 -17.10 5.57
N MET A 185 -0.80 -17.88 6.59
CA MET A 185 -0.67 -19.35 6.60
C MET A 185 -2.02 -20.07 6.51
N GLN A 186 -3.14 -19.32 6.55
CA GLN A 186 -4.47 -19.90 6.47
C GLN A 186 -4.75 -20.43 5.06
N VAL A 187 -5.21 -21.67 4.97
CA VAL A 187 -5.61 -22.32 3.71
C VAL A 187 -6.88 -23.15 3.96
N PRO A 188 -7.99 -22.93 3.26
CA PRO A 188 -8.20 -21.82 2.32
C PRO A 188 -8.10 -20.45 2.99
N GLY A 189 -7.95 -19.39 2.18
CA GLY A 189 -7.94 -18.02 2.66
C GLY A 189 -9.27 -17.59 3.32
N PRO A 190 -9.36 -16.35 3.84
CA PRO A 190 -10.59 -15.84 4.47
C PRO A 190 -11.78 -15.81 3.52
N ASP A 191 -11.55 -15.75 2.21
CA ASP A 191 -12.56 -15.81 1.13
C ASP A 191 -12.98 -17.25 0.77
N GLY A 192 -12.44 -18.27 1.44
CA GLY A 192 -12.68 -19.68 1.17
C GLY A 192 -11.93 -20.23 -0.05
N LYS A 193 -11.06 -19.47 -0.69
CA LYS A 193 -10.31 -19.85 -1.89
C LYS A 193 -8.87 -20.22 -1.58
N LYS A 194 -8.24 -20.97 -2.49
CA LYS A 194 -6.79 -21.24 -2.47
C LYS A 194 -6.05 -20.15 -3.26
N GLY A 195 -4.77 -19.97 -2.94
CA GLY A 195 -3.92 -18.94 -3.56
C GLY A 195 -4.06 -17.58 -2.89
N PHE A 196 -3.33 -16.61 -3.43
CA PHE A 196 -3.46 -15.21 -3.01
C PHE A 196 -4.47 -14.48 -3.91
N GLY A 197 -5.07 -13.42 -3.37
CA GLY A 197 -6.10 -12.64 -4.07
C GLY A 197 -6.44 -11.39 -3.27
N GLY A 198 -7.66 -10.88 -3.45
CA GLY A 198 -8.13 -9.63 -2.86
C GLY A 198 -7.66 -8.43 -3.68
N HIS A 199 -7.61 -7.24 -3.07
CA HIS A 199 -7.25 -5.99 -3.74
C HIS A 199 -5.75 -5.65 -3.64
N CYS A 200 -4.99 -6.36 -2.81
CA CYS A 200 -3.62 -5.95 -2.47
C CYS A 200 -2.53 -6.71 -3.23
N PHE A 201 -2.78 -7.96 -3.65
CA PHE A 201 -1.75 -8.85 -4.21
C PHE A 201 -1.79 -9.05 -5.73
N PRO A 202 -2.93 -8.93 -6.39
CA PRO A 202 -2.95 -8.96 -7.86
C PRO A 202 -2.20 -7.80 -8.48
#